data_fb94f0b134aa721ece934e1cf56127bc
#
_entry.id   fb94f0b134aa721ece934e1cf56127bc
#
_cell.length_a   1.000
_cell.length_b   1.000
_cell.length_c   1.000
_cell.angle_alpha   90.00
_cell.angle_beta   90.00
_cell.angle_gamma   90.00
#
_symmetry.space_group_name_H-M   'P 1'
#
loop_
_entity.id
_entity.type
_entity.pdbx_description
1 polymer ?
#
loop_
_entity_poly.entity_id
_entity_poly.type
_entity_poly.pdbx_seq_one_letter_code
_entity_poly.pdbx_strand_id
1 'polypeptide(L)'
;MALKKFFSKGRNLKKLRRSRDIVSVLFKYGFLVDNKRKISLKKNKVSETSKLTRPEKLRLALEELGPTFIKLGQILSVRPDLLPLDYIKELEKLQDEVCCSEEVKIDEIFKDNFGKSIDEIFISIETTPFASASLSQVYKAQLKNGDWVAIKVQKPNVKEIINTDLAILTDLANLSKIIIRDDWVFQPPLIVSEIKRSLTKEINFVLEGLNYERFSENFKNIKYVKLPKVYWQYTNTEILTMEYIDAIKMKELFSCQCDEYDKKEIADRGARIALKQIFEDGFFHADPHPANILVKPPSTIVMIDVGMVGALDLNTRKILLNLLNAFINEDIDAIITCFKKLNIIKHEDNKLDEAALKRDLFDLIDKYFGMPLKYFDFKEISQELFRTVYKYNLSLPPDLTLMLKAISTVENTGKQLDPYFDIYTTIESFIKENFIKKLSPSYILNKSKKTIAQSVDILENLPNDIFNFINKIKDQDSIKIKVDKETQDKITKSIKNSVLLISLSIIMAAVIISASVFIIYNQKNWLIILGLFTTFLIVLVLLYKSIFKN
;
A
#
# COMPACT_ATOMS: atom_id res chain seq x y z
N MET A 1 25.93 10.32 -32.30
CA MET A 1 25.35 9.37 -33.28
C MET A 1 24.01 8.77 -32.79
N ALA A 2 23.86 8.43 -31.51
CA ALA A 2 22.61 7.92 -30.91
C ALA A 2 21.41 8.88 -31.02
N LEU A 3 21.59 10.17 -30.73
CA LEU A 3 20.54 11.20 -30.87
C LEU A 3 20.02 11.35 -32.30
N LYS A 4 20.91 11.25 -33.34
CA LYS A 4 20.46 11.28 -34.75
C LYS A 4 19.59 10.08 -35.12
N LYS A 5 19.86 8.90 -34.56
CA LYS A 5 19.06 7.69 -34.76
C LYS A 5 17.69 7.76 -34.07
N PHE A 6 17.60 8.48 -32.94
CA PHE A 6 16.39 8.75 -32.19
C PHE A 6 15.38 9.58 -33.03
N PHE A 7 15.85 10.66 -33.66
CA PHE A 7 15.01 11.53 -34.48
C PHE A 7 14.60 10.94 -35.84
N SER A 8 15.28 9.89 -36.32
CA SER A 8 14.97 9.25 -37.60
C SER A 8 13.83 8.23 -37.57
N LYS A 9 13.42 7.76 -36.37
CA LYS A 9 12.43 6.67 -36.21
C LYS A 9 10.98 7.15 -36.03
N GLY A 10 10.72 8.47 -35.93
CA GLY A 10 9.41 9.02 -35.63
C GLY A 10 8.71 9.65 -36.82
N ARG A 11 7.78 8.94 -37.47
CA ARG A 11 6.90 9.52 -38.52
C ARG A 11 5.83 10.49 -38.02
N ASN A 12 5.74 10.78 -36.71
CA ASN A 12 4.73 11.68 -36.15
C ASN A 12 5.36 13.02 -35.77
N LEU A 13 5.03 14.08 -36.53
CA LEU A 13 5.54 15.45 -36.31
C LEU A 13 5.23 15.97 -34.90
N LYS A 14 4.08 15.59 -34.32
CA LYS A 14 3.72 15.95 -32.93
C LYS A 14 4.73 15.37 -31.94
N LYS A 15 5.07 14.07 -32.07
CA LYS A 15 6.06 13.40 -31.20
C LYS A 15 7.45 14.03 -31.33
N LEU A 16 7.88 14.39 -32.54
CA LEU A 16 9.18 15.04 -32.77
C LEU A 16 9.26 16.43 -32.12
N ARG A 17 8.20 17.25 -32.28
CA ARG A 17 8.12 18.58 -31.65
C ARG A 17 8.18 18.42 -30.12
N ARG A 18 7.36 17.56 -29.55
CA ARG A 18 7.29 17.31 -28.11
C ARG A 18 8.62 16.77 -27.54
N SER A 19 9.29 15.86 -28.27
CA SER A 19 10.63 15.36 -27.88
C SER A 19 11.66 16.49 -27.82
N ARG A 20 11.61 17.44 -28.77
CA ARG A 20 12.49 18.60 -28.80
C ARG A 20 12.23 19.51 -27.61
N ASP A 21 10.95 19.73 -27.25
CA ASP A 21 10.56 20.56 -26.10
C ASP A 21 11.08 19.96 -24.81
N ILE A 22 10.88 18.64 -24.59
CA ILE A 22 11.40 17.92 -23.43
C ILE A 22 12.93 18.04 -23.33
N VAL A 23 13.65 17.76 -24.42
CA VAL A 23 15.11 17.87 -24.46
C VAL A 23 15.58 19.30 -24.19
N SER A 24 14.87 20.30 -24.72
CA SER A 24 15.19 21.74 -24.52
C SER A 24 15.05 22.13 -23.04
N VAL A 25 13.97 21.73 -22.38
CA VAL A 25 13.74 22.00 -20.95
C VAL A 25 14.79 21.31 -20.11
N LEU A 26 15.07 20.02 -20.34
CA LEU A 26 16.10 19.28 -19.62
C LEU A 26 17.50 19.89 -19.80
N PHE A 27 17.80 20.42 -20.99
CA PHE A 27 19.02 21.17 -21.26
C PHE A 27 19.06 22.51 -20.52
N LYS A 28 17.96 23.25 -20.51
CA LYS A 28 17.81 24.54 -19.79
C LYS A 28 18.13 24.41 -18.30
N TYR A 29 17.68 23.30 -17.67
CA TYR A 29 17.93 23.02 -16.25
C TYR A 29 19.21 22.21 -15.97
N GLY A 30 19.99 21.89 -17.00
CA GLY A 30 21.33 21.29 -16.87
C GLY A 30 21.37 19.79 -16.63
N PHE A 31 20.33 19.04 -17.00
CA PHE A 31 20.28 17.59 -16.86
C PHE A 31 20.97 16.82 -18.01
N LEU A 32 21.22 17.46 -19.15
CA LEU A 32 21.82 16.86 -20.34
C LEU A 32 23.26 17.32 -20.64
N VAL A 33 23.89 18.03 -19.71
CA VAL A 33 25.27 18.51 -19.90
C VAL A 33 26.25 17.56 -19.25
N ASP A 34 27.14 16.97 -20.06
CA ASP A 34 28.25 16.15 -19.59
C ASP A 34 29.25 17.00 -18.77
N ASN A 35 29.45 16.65 -17.50
CA ASN A 35 30.36 17.35 -16.56
C ASN A 35 31.85 17.33 -17.00
N LYS A 36 32.20 16.64 -18.09
CA LYS A 36 33.59 16.53 -18.61
C LYS A 36 33.90 17.49 -19.76
N ARG A 37 32.91 18.20 -20.30
CA ARG A 37 33.15 19.25 -21.31
C ARG A 37 32.61 20.58 -20.83
N LYS A 38 33.39 21.30 -20.03
CA LYS A 38 33.30 22.76 -19.92
C LYS A 38 33.68 23.34 -21.28
N ILE A 39 32.79 23.26 -22.26
CA ILE A 39 32.89 24.04 -23.47
C ILE A 39 32.50 25.46 -23.03
N SER A 40 33.48 26.33 -23.10
CA SER A 40 33.39 27.78 -22.99
C SER A 40 32.33 28.31 -23.94
N LEU A 41 31.06 28.27 -23.51
CA LEU A 41 29.99 29.03 -24.13
C LEU A 41 29.92 30.36 -23.41
N LYS A 42 30.25 31.39 -24.18
CA LYS A 42 30.27 32.82 -23.89
C LYS A 42 29.48 33.25 -22.63
N LYS A 43 30.21 33.85 -21.69
CA LYS A 43 29.72 34.72 -20.62
C LYS A 43 28.72 35.74 -21.20
N ASN A 44 27.43 35.48 -21.17
CA ASN A 44 26.41 36.51 -21.14
C ASN A 44 25.05 35.87 -20.83
N LYS A 45 24.57 36.11 -19.67
CA LYS A 45 23.39 35.68 -18.89
C LYS A 45 23.71 34.58 -17.89
N VAL A 46 24.19 35.00 -16.73
CA VAL A 46 24.07 34.25 -15.49
C VAL A 46 22.56 34.12 -15.23
N SER A 47 21.99 33.01 -15.67
CA SER A 47 20.57 32.74 -15.46
C SER A 47 20.33 32.53 -13.96
N GLU A 48 19.19 33.05 -13.46
CA GLU A 48 18.72 32.85 -12.08
C GLU A 48 18.76 31.36 -11.64
N THR A 49 18.75 30.44 -12.60
CA THR A 49 18.89 28.99 -12.39
C THR A 49 20.26 28.53 -11.86
N SER A 50 21.30 29.39 -11.86
CA SER A 50 22.65 29.01 -11.38
C SER A 50 22.70 28.85 -9.86
N LYS A 51 21.80 29.44 -9.10
CA LYS A 51 21.72 29.37 -7.63
C LYS A 51 20.86 28.21 -7.13
N LEU A 52 20.07 27.56 -7.98
CA LEU A 52 19.15 26.48 -7.61
C LEU A 52 19.90 25.16 -7.41
N THR A 53 19.45 24.40 -6.42
CA THR A 53 19.89 23.02 -6.21
C THR A 53 19.42 22.09 -7.34
N ARG A 54 20.00 20.91 -7.45
CA ARG A 54 19.55 19.92 -8.44
C ARG A 54 18.10 19.47 -8.25
N PRO A 55 17.61 19.21 -7.01
CA PRO A 55 16.20 18.90 -6.75
C PRO A 55 15.26 20.02 -7.20
N GLU A 56 15.55 21.28 -6.86
CA GLU A 56 14.73 22.43 -7.29
C GLU A 56 14.67 22.56 -8.82
N LYS A 57 15.80 22.35 -9.50
CA LYS A 57 15.84 22.33 -10.97
C LYS A 57 14.96 21.24 -11.56
N LEU A 58 14.93 20.05 -10.94
CA LEU A 58 14.07 18.97 -11.40
C LEU A 58 12.60 19.35 -11.26
N ARG A 59 12.18 19.86 -10.09
CA ARG A 59 10.80 20.31 -9.87
C ARG A 59 10.37 21.31 -10.91
N LEU A 60 11.15 22.38 -11.10
CA LEU A 60 10.84 23.42 -12.08
C LEU A 60 10.81 22.91 -13.53
N ALA A 61 11.68 21.96 -13.87
CA ALA A 61 11.64 21.33 -15.19
C ALA A 61 10.35 20.53 -15.39
N LEU A 62 9.88 19.79 -14.37
CA LEU A 62 8.64 19.04 -14.44
C LEU A 62 7.41 19.94 -14.52
N GLU A 63 7.40 21.06 -13.80
CA GLU A 63 6.35 22.09 -13.89
C GLU A 63 6.28 22.70 -15.31
N GLU A 64 7.42 23.08 -15.89
CA GLU A 64 7.50 23.66 -17.23
C GLU A 64 7.09 22.66 -18.32
N LEU A 65 7.33 21.38 -18.12
CA LEU A 65 6.94 20.30 -19.04
C LEU A 65 5.44 19.99 -19.02
N GLY A 66 4.74 20.40 -17.96
CA GLY A 66 3.29 20.37 -17.85
C GLY A 66 2.70 19.11 -17.18
N PRO A 67 1.38 18.88 -17.35
CA PRO A 67 0.60 17.98 -16.48
C PRO A 67 1.13 16.57 -16.35
N THR A 68 1.56 15.93 -17.44
CA THR A 68 2.15 14.58 -17.42
C THR A 68 3.37 14.52 -16.51
N PHE A 69 4.24 15.53 -16.58
CA PHE A 69 5.49 15.56 -15.82
C PHE A 69 5.27 16.01 -14.38
N ILE A 70 4.28 16.85 -14.12
CA ILE A 70 3.84 17.19 -12.75
C ILE A 70 3.37 15.91 -12.06
N LYS A 71 2.50 15.13 -12.70
CA LYS A 71 2.01 13.86 -12.16
C LYS A 71 3.12 12.81 -12.01
N LEU A 72 4.06 12.78 -12.94
CA LEU A 72 5.28 11.98 -12.82
C LEU A 72 6.07 12.36 -11.56
N GLY A 73 6.27 13.64 -11.31
CA GLY A 73 6.95 14.13 -10.11
C GLY A 73 6.22 13.77 -8.83
N GLN A 74 4.89 13.84 -8.81
CA GLN A 74 4.06 13.40 -7.68
C GLN A 74 4.17 11.89 -7.43
N ILE A 75 4.15 11.05 -8.48
CA ILE A 75 4.39 9.61 -8.36
C ILE A 75 5.79 9.34 -7.79
N LEU A 76 6.80 10.08 -8.24
CA LEU A 76 8.17 9.94 -7.75
C LEU A 76 8.36 10.47 -6.33
N SER A 77 7.59 11.48 -5.88
CA SER A 77 7.66 12.01 -4.52
C SER A 77 7.25 11.01 -3.44
N VAL A 78 6.55 9.95 -3.82
CA VAL A 78 6.15 8.86 -2.92
C VAL A 78 7.04 7.62 -3.03
N ARG A 79 8.18 7.72 -3.73
CA ARG A 79 9.09 6.60 -4.02
C ARG A 79 10.51 6.90 -3.52
N PRO A 80 10.73 6.90 -2.19
CA PRO A 80 12.05 7.10 -1.59
C PRO A 80 13.04 5.94 -1.88
N ASP A 81 12.54 4.84 -2.39
CA ASP A 81 13.34 3.75 -2.94
C ASP A 81 13.96 4.09 -4.31
N LEU A 82 13.40 5.07 -5.02
CA LEU A 82 13.84 5.48 -6.36
C LEU A 82 14.65 6.77 -6.38
N LEU A 83 14.42 7.68 -5.42
CA LEU A 83 15.06 9.00 -5.39
C LEU A 83 15.58 9.34 -3.99
N PRO A 84 16.71 10.08 -3.90
CA PRO A 84 17.19 10.64 -2.64
C PRO A 84 16.15 11.55 -1.98
N LEU A 85 16.14 11.59 -0.65
CA LEU A 85 15.16 12.36 0.15
C LEU A 85 15.07 13.84 -0.21
N ASP A 86 16.19 14.46 -0.63
CA ASP A 86 16.21 15.87 -1.04
C ASP A 86 15.36 16.12 -2.30
N TYR A 87 15.35 15.17 -3.23
CA TYR A 87 14.49 15.22 -4.42
C TYR A 87 13.03 15.02 -4.05
N ILE A 88 12.74 14.08 -3.15
CA ILE A 88 11.38 13.80 -2.69
C ILE A 88 10.77 15.04 -2.04
N LYS A 89 11.49 15.69 -1.10
CA LYS A 89 11.03 16.92 -0.44
C LYS A 89 10.71 18.05 -1.43
N GLU A 90 11.47 18.17 -2.51
CA GLU A 90 11.17 19.15 -3.54
C GLU A 90 9.98 18.75 -4.41
N LEU A 91 9.88 17.47 -4.78
CA LEU A 91 8.77 16.97 -5.59
C LEU A 91 7.43 16.96 -4.85
N GLU A 92 7.43 16.86 -3.51
CA GLU A 92 6.23 17.04 -2.68
C GLU A 92 5.60 18.45 -2.82
N LYS A 93 6.36 19.43 -3.28
CA LYS A 93 5.86 20.79 -3.53
C LYS A 93 5.09 20.92 -4.86
N LEU A 94 5.10 19.88 -5.71
CA LEU A 94 4.31 19.87 -6.95
C LEU A 94 2.82 19.79 -6.60
N GLN A 95 2.13 20.91 -6.80
CA GLN A 95 0.71 21.03 -6.47
C GLN A 95 -0.16 20.52 -7.62
N ASP A 96 -1.31 19.94 -7.26
CA ASP A 96 -2.33 19.52 -8.23
C ASP A 96 -3.20 20.70 -8.72
N GLU A 97 -3.19 21.81 -8.01
CA GLU A 97 -3.99 22.99 -8.37
C GLU A 97 -3.36 23.71 -9.57
N VAL A 98 -3.92 23.48 -10.74
CA VAL A 98 -3.57 24.21 -11.97
C VAL A 98 -4.67 25.25 -12.22
N CYS A 99 -4.28 26.51 -12.43
CA CYS A 99 -5.23 27.55 -12.83
C CYS A 99 -6.07 27.09 -14.03
N CYS A 100 -7.38 27.34 -13.98
CA CYS A 100 -8.35 27.01 -15.02
C CYS A 100 -8.02 27.81 -16.30
N SER A 101 -7.21 27.26 -17.19
CA SER A 101 -6.77 27.96 -18.42
C SER A 101 -7.43 27.44 -19.70
N GLU A 102 -8.14 26.31 -19.66
CA GLU A 102 -8.82 25.76 -20.84
C GLU A 102 -10.31 25.56 -20.54
N GLU A 103 -11.13 26.14 -21.39
CA GLU A 103 -12.58 25.96 -21.36
C GLU A 103 -12.93 24.58 -21.90
N VAL A 104 -13.46 23.72 -21.06
CA VAL A 104 -13.90 22.37 -21.44
C VAL A 104 -15.34 22.45 -21.91
N LYS A 105 -15.59 22.08 -23.15
CA LYS A 105 -16.92 22.04 -23.75
C LYS A 105 -17.66 20.78 -23.31
N ILE A 106 -18.26 20.85 -22.12
CA ILE A 106 -18.90 19.69 -21.47
C ILE A 106 -19.99 19.07 -22.35
N ASP A 107 -20.78 19.89 -23.04
CA ASP A 107 -21.88 19.38 -23.88
C ASP A 107 -21.36 18.51 -25.04
N GLU A 108 -20.25 18.92 -25.71
CA GLU A 108 -19.62 18.10 -26.75
C GLU A 108 -19.11 16.76 -26.15
N ILE A 109 -18.47 16.79 -24.99
CA ILE A 109 -17.95 15.60 -24.32
C ILE A 109 -19.08 14.64 -23.92
N PHE A 110 -20.21 15.14 -23.40
CA PHE A 110 -21.35 14.29 -23.07
C PHE A 110 -22.02 13.70 -24.29
N LYS A 111 -22.18 14.46 -25.37
CA LYS A 111 -22.69 13.96 -26.66
C LYS A 111 -21.81 12.86 -27.24
N ASP A 112 -20.50 13.06 -27.22
CA ASP A 112 -19.54 12.10 -27.77
C ASP A 112 -19.51 10.80 -26.94
N ASN A 113 -19.64 10.89 -25.61
CA ASN A 113 -19.50 9.74 -24.71
C ASN A 113 -20.82 9.00 -24.43
N PHE A 114 -21.96 9.71 -24.40
CA PHE A 114 -23.25 9.14 -24.02
C PHE A 114 -24.34 9.30 -25.07
N GLY A 115 -24.07 10.02 -26.18
CA GLY A 115 -25.05 10.28 -27.23
C GLY A 115 -26.21 11.18 -26.81
N LYS A 116 -26.06 11.90 -25.68
CA LYS A 116 -27.06 12.79 -25.09
C LYS A 116 -26.48 14.14 -24.78
N SER A 117 -27.27 15.20 -24.95
CA SER A 117 -26.87 16.55 -24.52
C SER A 117 -26.96 16.70 -23.00
N ILE A 118 -26.27 17.69 -22.46
CA ILE A 118 -26.33 18.00 -21.02
C ILE A 118 -27.75 18.33 -20.57
N ASP A 119 -28.55 19.01 -21.40
CA ASP A 119 -29.95 19.36 -21.10
C ASP A 119 -30.89 18.14 -21.03
N GLU A 120 -30.52 17.05 -21.68
CA GLU A 120 -31.26 15.79 -21.59
C GLU A 120 -31.00 15.03 -20.29
N ILE A 121 -29.84 15.27 -19.66
CA ILE A 121 -29.40 14.54 -18.47
C ILE A 121 -29.62 15.37 -17.19
N PHE A 122 -29.29 16.68 -17.24
CA PHE A 122 -29.28 17.55 -16.08
C PHE A 122 -30.43 18.56 -16.13
N ILE A 123 -30.90 18.98 -14.93
CA ILE A 123 -31.78 20.14 -14.76
C ILE A 123 -30.94 21.43 -14.87
N SER A 124 -29.75 21.41 -14.23
CA SER A 124 -28.81 22.52 -14.22
C SER A 124 -27.39 22.01 -14.12
N ILE A 125 -26.46 22.73 -14.73
CA ILE A 125 -25.02 22.48 -14.64
C ILE A 125 -24.31 23.81 -14.52
N GLU A 126 -23.37 23.92 -13.57
CA GLU A 126 -22.50 25.09 -13.47
C GLU A 126 -21.45 25.01 -14.58
N THR A 127 -21.37 26.04 -15.43
CA THR A 127 -20.42 26.05 -16.57
C THR A 127 -18.99 26.30 -16.15
N THR A 128 -18.79 26.91 -14.96
CA THR A 128 -17.47 27.12 -14.38
C THR A 128 -17.12 25.96 -13.45
N PRO A 129 -15.93 25.32 -13.61
CA PRO A 129 -15.53 24.26 -12.72
C PRO A 129 -15.27 24.80 -11.31
N PHE A 130 -15.80 24.16 -10.29
CA PHE A 130 -15.51 24.53 -8.90
C PHE A 130 -14.20 23.95 -8.38
N ALA A 131 -13.61 22.97 -9.10
CA ALA A 131 -12.27 22.45 -8.85
C ALA A 131 -11.59 22.09 -10.17
N SER A 132 -10.27 22.30 -10.23
CA SER A 132 -9.45 21.92 -11.38
C SER A 132 -8.17 21.25 -10.90
N ALA A 133 -7.92 20.05 -11.40
CA ALA A 133 -6.69 19.30 -11.19
C ALA A 133 -5.80 19.32 -12.44
N SER A 134 -4.65 18.67 -12.37
CA SER A 134 -3.71 18.58 -13.49
C SER A 134 -4.33 17.93 -14.74
N LEU A 135 -5.17 16.91 -14.57
CA LEU A 135 -5.72 16.10 -15.65
C LEU A 135 -7.23 16.25 -15.85
N SER A 136 -7.94 16.90 -14.92
CA SER A 136 -9.41 16.95 -14.91
C SER A 136 -9.96 18.25 -14.37
N GLN A 137 -11.24 18.49 -14.62
CA GLN A 137 -12.04 19.57 -14.03
C GLN A 137 -13.29 18.96 -13.39
N VAL A 138 -13.79 19.59 -12.32
CA VAL A 138 -14.98 19.12 -11.60
C VAL A 138 -16.06 20.18 -11.64
N TYR A 139 -17.26 19.76 -12.03
CA TYR A 139 -18.43 20.62 -12.20
C TYR A 139 -19.54 20.15 -11.27
N LYS A 140 -20.35 21.11 -10.82
CA LYS A 140 -21.55 20.83 -10.04
C LYS A 140 -22.77 20.85 -10.95
N ALA A 141 -23.63 19.83 -10.81
CA ALA A 141 -24.85 19.72 -11.60
C ALA A 141 -25.99 19.09 -10.79
N GLN A 142 -27.20 19.22 -11.29
CA GLN A 142 -28.37 18.56 -10.74
C GLN A 142 -29.00 17.64 -11.79
N LEU A 143 -29.10 16.35 -11.46
CA LEU A 143 -29.75 15.35 -12.31
C LEU A 143 -31.26 15.58 -12.37
N LYS A 144 -31.92 15.05 -13.41
CA LYS A 144 -33.40 15.13 -13.58
C LYS A 144 -34.21 14.49 -12.46
N ASN A 145 -33.61 13.59 -11.69
CA ASN A 145 -34.21 13.00 -10.49
C ASN A 145 -34.10 13.89 -9.23
N GLY A 146 -33.44 15.06 -9.36
CA GLY A 146 -33.23 16.02 -8.28
C GLY A 146 -31.91 15.85 -7.52
N ASP A 147 -31.14 14.78 -7.74
CA ASP A 147 -29.88 14.54 -7.05
C ASP A 147 -28.80 15.55 -7.48
N TRP A 148 -28.09 16.12 -6.52
CA TRP A 148 -26.92 16.92 -6.78
C TRP A 148 -25.69 16.02 -7.02
N VAL A 149 -24.95 16.30 -8.09
CA VAL A 149 -23.79 15.52 -8.50
C VAL A 149 -22.56 16.39 -8.76
N ALA A 150 -21.40 15.81 -8.49
CA ALA A 150 -20.11 16.31 -8.92
C ALA A 150 -19.67 15.50 -10.16
N ILE A 151 -19.32 16.21 -11.23
CA ILE A 151 -18.92 15.61 -12.50
C ILE A 151 -17.45 15.91 -12.72
N LYS A 152 -16.60 14.90 -12.60
CA LYS A 152 -15.16 14.95 -12.89
C LYS A 152 -14.97 14.59 -14.37
N VAL A 153 -14.45 15.54 -15.16
CA VAL A 153 -14.28 15.39 -16.61
C VAL A 153 -12.80 15.53 -16.94
N GLN A 154 -12.26 14.65 -17.78
CA GLN A 154 -10.88 14.79 -18.26
C GLN A 154 -10.73 16.04 -19.12
N LYS A 155 -9.58 16.72 -18.99
CA LYS A 155 -9.22 17.80 -19.89
C LYS A 155 -9.03 17.27 -21.32
N PRO A 156 -9.30 18.10 -22.35
CA PRO A 156 -9.15 17.67 -23.74
C PRO A 156 -7.74 17.14 -24.03
N ASN A 157 -7.65 16.08 -24.86
CA ASN A 157 -6.40 15.51 -25.35
C ASN A 157 -5.43 14.95 -24.28
N VAL A 158 -5.80 14.89 -22.99
CA VAL A 158 -4.93 14.42 -21.89
C VAL A 158 -4.38 13.03 -22.19
N LYS A 159 -5.21 12.10 -22.65
CA LYS A 159 -4.82 10.75 -22.98
C LYS A 159 -3.78 10.68 -24.12
N GLU A 160 -3.94 11.50 -25.16
CA GLU A 160 -2.99 11.59 -26.29
C GLU A 160 -1.65 12.18 -25.83
N ILE A 161 -1.70 13.24 -25.00
CA ILE A 161 -0.51 13.91 -24.45
C ILE A 161 0.28 12.93 -23.58
N ILE A 162 -0.39 12.28 -22.63
CA ILE A 162 0.24 11.30 -21.73
C ILE A 162 0.86 10.13 -22.50
N ASN A 163 0.15 9.56 -23.47
CA ASN A 163 0.67 8.46 -24.27
C ASN A 163 1.90 8.89 -25.09
N THR A 164 1.90 10.12 -25.62
CA THR A 164 3.04 10.68 -26.36
C THR A 164 4.24 10.88 -25.43
N ASP A 165 4.04 11.50 -24.27
CA ASP A 165 5.08 11.74 -23.28
C ASP A 165 5.68 10.44 -22.74
N LEU A 166 4.83 9.44 -22.41
CA LEU A 166 5.26 8.11 -21.96
C LEU A 166 6.07 7.37 -23.03
N ALA A 167 5.67 7.49 -24.31
CA ALA A 167 6.43 6.90 -25.41
C ALA A 167 7.83 7.52 -25.54
N ILE A 168 7.93 8.86 -25.37
CA ILE A 168 9.21 9.58 -25.40
C ILE A 168 10.07 9.17 -24.19
N LEU A 169 9.49 9.12 -22.98
CA LEU A 169 10.19 8.70 -21.77
C LEU A 169 10.70 7.26 -21.87
N THR A 170 9.88 6.35 -22.45
CA THR A 170 10.29 4.96 -22.70
C THR A 170 11.48 4.88 -23.66
N ASP A 171 11.45 5.67 -24.74
CA ASP A 171 12.56 5.71 -25.70
C ASP A 171 13.83 6.26 -25.05
N LEU A 172 13.73 7.32 -24.22
CA LEU A 172 14.85 7.88 -23.47
C LEU A 172 15.43 6.91 -22.44
N ALA A 173 14.55 6.22 -21.70
CA ALA A 173 14.97 5.21 -20.73
C ALA A 173 15.67 4.01 -21.38
N ASN A 174 15.24 3.58 -22.56
CA ASN A 174 15.93 2.53 -23.31
C ASN A 174 17.28 2.98 -23.86
N LEU A 175 17.41 4.25 -24.25
CA LEU A 175 18.69 4.82 -24.66
C LEU A 175 19.67 4.93 -23.49
N SER A 176 19.20 5.20 -22.28
CA SER A 176 20.03 5.29 -21.09
C SER A 176 20.73 3.97 -20.77
N LYS A 177 20.13 2.80 -21.05
CA LYS A 177 20.77 1.49 -20.90
C LYS A 177 22.08 1.35 -21.69
N ILE A 178 22.19 2.06 -22.82
CA ILE A 178 23.38 2.01 -23.69
C ILE A 178 24.49 2.92 -23.14
N ILE A 179 24.14 3.95 -22.36
CA ILE A 179 25.04 5.01 -21.92
C ILE A 179 25.46 4.82 -20.46
N ILE A 180 24.59 4.27 -19.64
CA ILE A 180 24.77 4.08 -18.20
C ILE A 180 25.29 2.65 -17.98
N ARG A 181 26.43 2.51 -17.25
CA ARG A 181 27.00 1.22 -16.87
C ARG A 181 26.09 0.50 -15.87
N ASP A 182 26.11 -0.83 -15.84
CA ASP A 182 25.26 -1.74 -15.04
C ASP A 182 25.33 -1.51 -13.51
N ASP A 183 26.26 -0.68 -13.02
CA ASP A 183 26.45 -0.40 -11.59
C ASP A 183 25.48 0.63 -11.00
N TRP A 184 24.53 1.16 -11.79
CA TRP A 184 23.55 2.10 -11.28
C TRP A 184 22.37 1.37 -10.62
N VAL A 185 22.15 1.68 -9.34
CA VAL A 185 21.01 1.22 -8.52
C VAL A 185 19.66 1.55 -9.18
N PHE A 186 19.63 2.60 -9.99
CA PHE A 186 18.44 3.06 -10.70
C PHE A 186 18.38 2.45 -12.10
N GLN A 187 17.32 1.66 -12.33
CA GLN A 187 17.01 1.12 -13.65
C GLN A 187 15.94 1.98 -14.34
N PRO A 188 16.32 3.00 -15.14
CA PRO A 188 15.36 3.95 -15.73
C PRO A 188 14.19 3.30 -16.46
N PRO A 189 14.35 2.16 -17.18
CA PRO A 189 13.21 1.52 -17.81
C PRO A 189 12.18 0.92 -16.84
N LEU A 190 12.60 0.41 -15.68
CA LEU A 190 11.67 -0.07 -14.65
C LEU A 190 10.90 1.09 -14.05
N ILE A 191 11.57 2.20 -13.77
CA ILE A 191 10.93 3.43 -13.28
C ILE A 191 9.88 3.91 -14.28
N VAL A 192 10.22 4.01 -15.56
CA VAL A 192 9.29 4.46 -16.61
C VAL A 192 8.13 3.47 -16.79
N SER A 193 8.38 2.16 -16.65
CA SER A 193 7.30 1.16 -16.73
C SER A 193 6.31 1.29 -15.58
N GLU A 194 6.78 1.56 -14.38
CA GLU A 194 5.93 1.77 -13.20
C GLU A 194 5.14 3.07 -13.30
N ILE A 195 5.78 4.16 -13.74
CA ILE A 195 5.12 5.43 -14.03
C ILE A 195 4.03 5.26 -15.08
N LYS A 196 4.33 4.54 -16.17
CA LYS A 196 3.35 4.23 -17.20
C LYS A 196 2.13 3.50 -16.62
N ARG A 197 2.36 2.50 -15.78
CA ARG A 197 1.30 1.74 -15.12
C ARG A 197 0.45 2.64 -14.22
N SER A 198 1.07 3.51 -13.42
CA SER A 198 0.38 4.42 -12.51
C SER A 198 -0.44 5.47 -13.26
N LEU A 199 0.16 6.16 -14.26
CA LEU A 199 -0.55 7.15 -15.07
C LEU A 199 -1.70 6.55 -15.89
N THR A 200 -1.53 5.32 -16.43
CA THR A 200 -2.61 4.65 -17.17
C THR A 200 -3.81 4.35 -16.26
N LYS A 201 -3.58 4.04 -14.99
CA LYS A 201 -4.67 3.88 -14.00
C LYS A 201 -5.34 5.20 -13.67
N GLU A 202 -4.56 6.26 -13.49
CA GLU A 202 -5.01 7.60 -13.11
C GLU A 202 -5.96 8.24 -14.14
N ILE A 203 -5.72 8.00 -15.44
CA ILE A 203 -6.57 8.50 -16.52
C ILE A 203 -7.81 7.63 -16.78
N ASN A 204 -8.10 6.65 -15.96
CA ASN A 204 -9.26 5.78 -16.13
C ASN A 204 -10.23 5.93 -14.96
N PHE A 205 -11.23 6.80 -15.14
CA PHE A 205 -12.20 7.10 -14.09
C PHE A 205 -13.13 5.94 -13.73
N VAL A 206 -13.25 4.91 -14.57
CA VAL A 206 -13.94 3.67 -14.19
C VAL A 206 -13.23 3.01 -13.00
N LEU A 207 -11.89 3.02 -12.98
CA LEU A 207 -11.13 2.45 -11.86
C LEU A 207 -11.34 3.25 -10.57
N GLU A 208 -11.40 4.58 -10.67
CA GLU A 208 -11.71 5.44 -9.52
C GLU A 208 -13.13 5.19 -9.01
N GLY A 209 -14.11 5.04 -9.91
CA GLY A 209 -15.48 4.64 -9.56
C GLY A 209 -15.55 3.30 -8.82
N LEU A 210 -14.81 2.29 -9.31
CA LEU A 210 -14.72 0.98 -8.63
C LEU A 210 -14.04 1.06 -7.26
N ASN A 211 -13.07 1.97 -7.08
CA ASN A 211 -12.47 2.22 -5.77
C ASN A 211 -13.51 2.79 -4.79
N TYR A 212 -14.37 3.73 -5.21
CA TYR A 212 -15.48 4.23 -4.38
C TYR A 212 -16.41 3.11 -3.94
N GLU A 213 -16.83 2.23 -4.84
CA GLU A 213 -17.69 1.10 -4.49
C GLU A 213 -17.03 0.18 -3.46
N ARG A 214 -15.75 -0.13 -3.66
CA ARG A 214 -14.99 -0.98 -2.74
C ARG A 214 -14.85 -0.35 -1.36
N PHE A 215 -14.53 0.94 -1.28
CA PHE A 215 -14.49 1.65 0.00
C PHE A 215 -15.88 1.73 0.64
N SER A 216 -16.93 2.01 -0.13
CA SER A 216 -18.31 2.03 0.38
C SER A 216 -18.69 0.70 1.02
N GLU A 217 -18.36 -0.43 0.41
CA GLU A 217 -18.62 -1.75 0.99
C GLU A 217 -17.79 -1.98 2.27
N ASN A 218 -16.52 -1.59 2.28
CA ASN A 218 -15.65 -1.74 3.45
C ASN A 218 -16.12 -0.89 4.65
N PHE A 219 -16.75 0.25 4.39
CA PHE A 219 -17.19 1.19 5.42
C PHE A 219 -18.71 1.20 5.67
N LYS A 220 -19.48 0.32 5.06
CA LYS A 220 -20.96 0.31 5.16
C LYS A 220 -21.53 0.31 6.58
N ASN A 221 -20.78 -0.27 7.54
CA ASN A 221 -21.17 -0.37 8.95
C ASN A 221 -20.57 0.76 9.81
N ILE A 222 -19.85 1.71 9.23
CA ILE A 222 -19.15 2.78 9.96
C ILE A 222 -19.81 4.12 9.62
N LYS A 223 -20.64 4.63 10.54
CA LYS A 223 -21.49 5.79 10.33
C LYS A 223 -20.75 7.13 10.15
N TYR A 224 -19.53 7.22 10.67
CA TYR A 224 -18.72 8.44 10.59
C TYR A 224 -17.82 8.51 9.33
N VAL A 225 -18.01 7.57 8.40
CA VAL A 225 -17.35 7.59 7.09
C VAL A 225 -18.40 7.64 6.01
N LYS A 226 -18.24 8.55 5.07
CA LYS A 226 -19.10 8.66 3.90
C LYS A 226 -18.26 8.64 2.63
N LEU A 227 -18.71 7.88 1.62
CA LEU A 227 -18.21 7.88 0.25
C LEU A 227 -19.31 8.43 -0.65
N PRO A 228 -18.96 9.24 -1.67
CA PRO A 228 -19.92 9.64 -2.70
C PRO A 228 -20.46 8.41 -3.45
N LYS A 229 -21.76 8.38 -3.69
CA LYS A 229 -22.39 7.37 -4.57
C LYS A 229 -21.97 7.63 -6.01
N VAL A 230 -21.56 6.60 -6.75
CA VAL A 230 -21.23 6.69 -8.18
C VAL A 230 -22.47 6.48 -9.02
N TYR A 231 -22.68 7.35 -10.03
CA TYR A 231 -23.77 7.24 -11.01
C TYR A 231 -23.22 6.60 -12.29
N TRP A 232 -23.18 5.28 -12.32
CA TRP A 232 -22.57 4.48 -13.40
C TRP A 232 -23.16 4.74 -14.78
N GLN A 233 -24.43 5.10 -14.88
CA GLN A 233 -25.09 5.46 -16.13
C GLN A 233 -24.51 6.72 -16.80
N TYR A 234 -23.75 7.53 -16.04
CA TYR A 234 -23.07 8.75 -16.49
C TYR A 234 -21.59 8.72 -16.14
N THR A 235 -21.02 7.52 -16.04
CA THR A 235 -19.60 7.31 -15.72
C THR A 235 -18.96 6.41 -16.76
N ASN A 236 -17.79 6.81 -17.26
CA ASN A 236 -16.96 6.03 -18.18
C ASN A 236 -15.45 6.30 -17.94
N THR A 237 -14.58 5.99 -18.90
CA THR A 237 -13.14 6.20 -18.73
C THR A 237 -12.73 7.68 -18.62
N GLU A 238 -13.53 8.61 -19.12
CA GLU A 238 -13.21 10.04 -19.24
C GLU A 238 -14.08 10.93 -18.35
N ILE A 239 -15.20 10.40 -17.87
CA ILE A 239 -16.18 11.10 -17.04
C ILE A 239 -16.51 10.25 -15.81
N LEU A 240 -16.42 10.85 -14.62
CA LEU A 240 -16.91 10.26 -13.36
C LEU A 240 -18.00 11.16 -12.78
N THR A 241 -19.21 10.63 -12.70
CA THR A 241 -20.35 11.31 -12.08
C THR A 241 -20.63 10.68 -10.72
N MET A 242 -20.55 11.48 -9.67
CA MET A 242 -20.72 11.03 -8.29
C MET A 242 -21.59 12.00 -7.48
N GLU A 243 -22.10 11.54 -6.33
CA GLU A 243 -22.89 12.37 -5.41
C GLU A 243 -22.10 13.62 -5.02
N TYR A 244 -22.74 14.79 -5.14
CA TYR A 244 -22.19 16.02 -4.59
C TYR A 244 -22.46 16.05 -3.09
N ILE A 245 -21.41 16.21 -2.31
CA ILE A 245 -21.51 16.26 -0.85
C ILE A 245 -21.17 17.68 -0.39
N ASP A 246 -22.17 18.35 0.18
CA ASP A 246 -21.97 19.66 0.80
C ASP A 246 -21.27 19.49 2.15
N ALA A 247 -20.01 19.84 2.19
CA ALA A 247 -19.13 19.73 3.34
C ALA A 247 -17.87 20.58 3.14
N ILE A 248 -17.17 20.93 4.21
CA ILE A 248 -15.94 21.74 4.11
C ILE A 248 -14.71 20.87 3.89
N LYS A 249 -13.71 21.41 3.24
CA LYS A 249 -12.41 20.72 3.07
C LYS A 249 -11.72 20.61 4.43
N MET A 250 -11.13 19.47 4.72
CA MET A 250 -10.36 19.26 5.96
C MET A 250 -9.26 20.32 6.14
N LYS A 251 -8.63 20.77 5.05
CA LYS A 251 -7.63 21.84 5.06
C LYS A 251 -8.18 23.14 5.66
N GLU A 252 -9.45 23.45 5.46
CA GLU A 252 -10.10 24.68 5.97
C GLU A 252 -10.26 24.64 7.50
N LEU A 253 -10.38 23.45 8.08
CA LEU A 253 -10.48 23.28 9.53
C LEU A 253 -9.19 23.67 10.29
N PHE A 254 -8.03 23.68 9.63
CA PHE A 254 -6.77 24.00 10.30
C PHE A 254 -6.74 25.42 10.84
N SER A 255 -7.33 26.37 10.09
CA SER A 255 -7.40 27.79 10.45
C SER A 255 -8.77 28.21 11.00
N CYS A 256 -9.79 27.36 10.91
CA CYS A 256 -11.14 27.66 11.38
C CYS A 256 -11.24 27.50 12.91
N GLN A 257 -11.89 28.47 13.56
CA GLN A 257 -12.37 28.36 14.95
C GLN A 257 -13.86 27.95 14.95
N CYS A 258 -14.17 26.83 14.34
CA CYS A 258 -15.52 26.35 14.13
C CYS A 258 -15.87 25.34 15.23
N ASP A 259 -16.62 25.77 16.25
CA ASP A 259 -17.01 24.96 17.42
C ASP A 259 -17.93 23.77 17.08
N GLU A 260 -18.55 23.77 15.89
CA GLU A 260 -19.39 22.67 15.41
C GLU A 260 -18.60 21.41 15.01
N TYR A 261 -17.24 21.50 14.88
CA TYR A 261 -16.38 20.41 14.50
C TYR A 261 -15.50 19.94 15.66
N ASP A 262 -15.61 18.67 16.01
CA ASP A 262 -14.72 18.04 16.97
C ASP A 262 -13.40 17.64 16.30
N LYS A 263 -12.44 18.56 16.27
CA LYS A 263 -11.13 18.37 15.61
C LYS A 263 -10.35 17.19 16.18
N LYS A 264 -10.47 16.95 17.49
CA LYS A 264 -9.79 15.84 18.16
C LYS A 264 -10.37 14.50 17.72
N GLU A 265 -11.69 14.41 17.69
CA GLU A 265 -12.36 13.20 17.22
C GLU A 265 -12.12 12.95 15.72
N ILE A 266 -12.07 14.03 14.91
CA ILE A 266 -11.74 13.93 13.48
C ILE A 266 -10.32 13.34 13.30
N ALA A 267 -9.33 13.78 14.08
CA ALA A 267 -7.97 13.27 14.03
C ALA A 267 -7.90 11.78 14.38
N ASP A 268 -8.53 11.35 15.49
CA ASP A 268 -8.58 9.93 15.90
C ASP A 268 -9.32 9.07 14.86
N ARG A 269 -10.50 9.52 14.37
CA ARG A 269 -11.25 8.82 13.32
C ARG A 269 -10.45 8.68 12.04
N GLY A 270 -9.74 9.73 11.61
CA GLY A 270 -8.88 9.70 10.43
C GLY A 270 -7.78 8.63 10.54
N ALA A 271 -7.12 8.54 11.68
CA ALA A 271 -6.13 7.50 11.94
C ALA A 271 -6.75 6.09 11.97
N ARG A 272 -7.88 5.90 12.66
CA ARG A 272 -8.59 4.62 12.70
C ARG A 272 -9.06 4.16 11.32
N ILE A 273 -9.52 5.09 10.46
CA ILE A 273 -9.88 4.80 9.06
C ILE A 273 -8.67 4.26 8.31
N ALA A 274 -7.52 4.95 8.39
CA ALA A 274 -6.30 4.53 7.70
C ALA A 274 -5.80 3.16 8.19
N LEU A 275 -5.76 2.94 9.50
CA LEU A 275 -5.35 1.66 10.10
C LEU A 275 -6.29 0.51 9.70
N LYS A 276 -7.60 0.75 9.69
CA LYS A 276 -8.57 -0.23 9.21
C LYS A 276 -8.35 -0.58 7.75
N GLN A 277 -8.20 0.41 6.88
CA GLN A 277 -7.94 0.21 5.45
C GLN A 277 -6.68 -0.63 5.22
N ILE A 278 -5.60 -0.35 5.95
CA ILE A 278 -4.31 -1.03 5.81
C ILE A 278 -4.37 -2.45 6.39
N PHE A 279 -4.77 -2.59 7.65
CA PHE A 279 -4.59 -3.84 8.40
C PHE A 279 -5.82 -4.77 8.38
N GLU A 280 -7.04 -4.22 8.29
CA GLU A 280 -8.25 -5.04 8.22
C GLU A 280 -8.67 -5.30 6.77
N ASP A 281 -8.80 -4.26 5.94
CA ASP A 281 -9.31 -4.38 4.57
C ASP A 281 -8.22 -4.79 3.57
N GLY A 282 -6.97 -4.37 3.81
CA GLY A 282 -5.85 -4.56 2.88
C GLY A 282 -6.03 -3.80 1.57
N PHE A 283 -6.86 -2.77 1.60
CA PHE A 283 -7.11 -1.85 0.51
C PHE A 283 -7.23 -0.45 1.09
N PHE A 284 -6.29 0.42 0.77
CA PHE A 284 -6.14 1.70 1.44
C PHE A 284 -5.93 2.85 0.49
N HIS A 285 -6.39 4.03 0.90
CA HIS A 285 -6.11 5.29 0.24
C HIS A 285 -4.64 5.63 0.37
N ALA A 286 -3.94 5.71 -0.76
CA ALA A 286 -2.49 5.92 -0.76
C ALA A 286 -2.09 7.40 -0.65
N ASP A 287 -3.03 8.33 -0.83
CA ASP A 287 -2.82 9.77 -0.72
C ASP A 287 -3.94 10.47 0.06
N PRO A 288 -4.11 10.20 1.38
CA PRO A 288 -5.14 10.80 2.22
C PRO A 288 -4.82 12.27 2.58
N HIS A 289 -4.51 13.06 1.54
CA HIS A 289 -4.18 14.47 1.72
C HIS A 289 -5.42 15.26 2.18
N PRO A 290 -5.30 16.28 3.06
CA PRO A 290 -6.43 17.10 3.54
C PRO A 290 -7.26 17.76 2.44
N ALA A 291 -6.70 17.96 1.24
CA ALA A 291 -7.43 18.47 0.08
C ALA A 291 -8.41 17.45 -0.52
N ASN A 292 -8.18 16.15 -0.30
CA ASN A 292 -8.96 15.03 -0.83
C ASN A 292 -10.00 14.51 0.17
N ILE A 293 -10.18 15.22 1.30
CA ILE A 293 -11.07 14.85 2.38
C ILE A 293 -11.96 16.03 2.74
N LEU A 294 -13.28 15.79 2.79
CA LEU A 294 -14.22 16.73 3.35
C LEU A 294 -14.66 16.27 4.74
N VAL A 295 -15.18 17.22 5.52
CA VAL A 295 -15.67 16.93 6.86
C VAL A 295 -17.07 17.55 7.03
N LYS A 296 -18.00 16.76 7.60
CA LYS A 296 -19.30 17.23 8.06
C LYS A 296 -19.35 17.25 9.59
N PRO A 297 -20.05 18.23 10.17
CA PRO A 297 -20.24 18.27 11.61
C PRO A 297 -20.91 16.99 12.17
N PRO A 298 -20.57 16.56 13.39
CA PRO A 298 -19.45 17.07 14.19
C PRO A 298 -18.09 16.49 13.78
N SER A 299 -18.03 15.32 13.13
CA SER A 299 -16.78 14.57 12.88
C SER A 299 -16.93 13.47 11.83
N THR A 300 -17.84 13.67 10.83
CA THR A 300 -18.00 12.73 9.72
C THR A 300 -16.99 13.02 8.62
N ILE A 301 -16.18 12.02 8.27
CA ILE A 301 -15.12 12.09 7.26
C ILE A 301 -15.64 11.61 5.92
N VAL A 302 -15.41 12.40 4.86
CA VAL A 302 -15.84 12.11 3.49
C VAL A 302 -14.61 12.07 2.58
N MET A 303 -14.37 10.96 1.89
CA MET A 303 -13.28 10.85 0.92
C MET A 303 -13.80 11.20 -0.48
N ILE A 304 -13.17 12.20 -1.15
CA ILE A 304 -13.62 12.75 -2.44
C ILE A 304 -12.66 12.54 -3.60
N ASP A 305 -11.50 11.98 -3.37
CA ASP A 305 -10.57 11.51 -4.40
C ASP A 305 -9.96 10.21 -3.92
N VAL A 306 -10.26 9.11 -4.60
CA VAL A 306 -9.76 7.77 -4.29
C VAL A 306 -9.06 7.15 -5.51
N GLY A 307 -8.51 8.02 -6.37
CA GLY A 307 -7.78 7.61 -7.58
C GLY A 307 -6.50 6.83 -7.25
N MET A 308 -5.81 7.20 -6.17
CA MET A 308 -4.59 6.55 -5.72
C MET A 308 -4.87 5.58 -4.57
N VAL A 309 -4.69 4.29 -4.81
CA VAL A 309 -4.92 3.23 -3.81
C VAL A 309 -3.75 2.25 -3.76
N GLY A 310 -3.48 1.71 -2.56
CA GLY A 310 -2.58 0.59 -2.34
C GLY A 310 -3.35 -0.68 -1.95
N ALA A 311 -2.74 -1.84 -2.21
CA ALA A 311 -3.34 -3.13 -1.89
C ALA A 311 -2.33 -4.06 -1.21
N LEU A 312 -2.71 -4.63 -0.08
CA LEU A 312 -1.91 -5.58 0.69
C LEU A 312 -2.65 -6.91 0.79
N ASP A 313 -1.99 -7.98 0.39
CA ASP A 313 -2.54 -9.32 0.57
C ASP A 313 -2.56 -9.74 2.06
N LEU A 314 -3.30 -10.80 2.35
CA LEU A 314 -3.47 -11.28 3.73
C LEU A 314 -2.16 -11.68 4.42
N ASN A 315 -1.19 -12.22 3.66
CA ASN A 315 0.09 -12.63 4.20
C ASN A 315 0.95 -11.43 4.56
N THR A 316 1.05 -10.46 3.64
CA THR A 316 1.75 -9.18 3.86
C THR A 316 1.20 -8.45 5.09
N ARG A 317 -0.14 -8.36 5.23
CA ARG A 317 -0.77 -7.75 6.42
C ARG A 317 -0.41 -8.45 7.73
N LYS A 318 -0.35 -9.79 7.74
CA LYS A 318 0.08 -10.55 8.92
C LYS A 318 1.54 -10.27 9.28
N ILE A 319 2.41 -10.22 8.27
CA ILE A 319 3.83 -9.91 8.49
C ILE A 319 4.00 -8.49 9.02
N LEU A 320 3.24 -7.51 8.49
CA LEU A 320 3.26 -6.13 8.98
C LEU A 320 2.76 -6.00 10.42
N LEU A 321 1.71 -6.72 10.81
CA LEU A 321 1.27 -6.76 12.22
C LEU A 321 2.34 -7.37 13.13
N ASN A 322 3.03 -8.43 12.67
CA ASN A 322 4.15 -9.00 13.42
C ASN A 322 5.33 -8.04 13.49
N LEU A 323 5.60 -7.27 12.42
CA LEU A 323 6.63 -6.25 12.38
C LEU A 323 6.33 -5.12 13.39
N LEU A 324 5.10 -4.64 13.45
CA LEU A 324 4.68 -3.65 14.45
C LEU A 324 4.83 -4.18 15.88
N ASN A 325 4.42 -5.44 16.11
CA ASN A 325 4.60 -6.07 17.41
C ASN A 325 6.07 -6.25 17.78
N ALA A 326 6.92 -6.62 16.82
CA ALA A 326 8.37 -6.72 17.02
C ALA A 326 8.99 -5.36 17.33
N PHE A 327 8.50 -4.29 16.69
CA PHE A 327 8.93 -2.92 16.96
C PHE A 327 8.56 -2.49 18.39
N ILE A 328 7.32 -2.77 18.83
CA ILE A 328 6.85 -2.45 20.19
C ILE A 328 7.64 -3.21 21.26
N ASN A 329 8.09 -4.44 20.98
CA ASN A 329 8.85 -5.26 21.90
C ASN A 329 10.38 -5.18 21.71
N GLU A 330 10.88 -4.27 20.88
CA GLU A 330 12.31 -4.07 20.57
C GLU A 330 13.02 -5.33 20.06
N ASP A 331 12.29 -6.25 19.43
CA ASP A 331 12.82 -7.51 18.93
C ASP A 331 13.43 -7.35 17.54
N ILE A 332 14.72 -7.03 17.50
CA ILE A 332 15.47 -6.80 16.24
C ILE A 332 15.51 -8.05 15.36
N ASP A 333 15.61 -9.24 15.96
CA ASP A 333 15.67 -10.50 15.18
C ASP A 333 14.33 -10.80 14.50
N ALA A 334 13.23 -10.50 15.19
CA ALA A 334 11.90 -10.58 14.59
C ALA A 334 11.70 -9.54 13.48
N ILE A 335 12.24 -8.31 13.63
CA ILE A 335 12.20 -7.28 12.59
C ILE A 335 12.94 -7.74 11.34
N ILE A 336 14.17 -8.24 11.46
CA ILE A 336 14.95 -8.78 10.34
C ILE A 336 14.21 -9.94 9.67
N THR A 337 13.61 -10.82 10.47
CA THR A 337 12.80 -11.94 9.95
C THR A 337 11.61 -11.43 9.13
N CYS A 338 10.92 -10.38 9.58
CA CYS A 338 9.85 -9.75 8.83
C CYS A 338 10.36 -9.09 7.54
N PHE A 339 11.52 -8.44 7.57
CA PHE A 339 12.14 -7.84 6.38
C PHE A 339 12.47 -8.88 5.31
N LYS A 340 13.01 -10.05 5.72
CA LYS A 340 13.24 -11.19 4.82
C LYS A 340 11.93 -11.71 4.21
N LYS A 341 10.88 -11.88 5.01
CA LYS A 341 9.55 -12.33 4.55
C LYS A 341 8.85 -11.34 3.63
N LEU A 342 9.10 -10.04 3.78
CA LEU A 342 8.59 -8.97 2.92
C LEU A 342 9.45 -8.77 1.65
N ASN A 343 10.51 -9.58 1.45
CA ASN A 343 11.49 -9.42 0.37
C ASN A 343 12.17 -8.04 0.34
N ILE A 344 12.23 -7.35 1.47
CA ILE A 344 13.02 -6.13 1.67
C ILE A 344 14.50 -6.49 1.64
N ILE A 345 14.87 -7.59 2.31
CA ILE A 345 16.19 -8.23 2.24
C ILE A 345 16.07 -9.41 1.28
N LYS A 346 16.82 -9.39 0.18
CA LYS A 346 16.84 -10.50 -0.78
C LYS A 346 17.72 -11.63 -0.26
N HIS A 347 17.27 -12.88 -0.40
CA HIS A 347 17.99 -14.07 0.06
C HIS A 347 19.34 -14.29 -0.64
N GLU A 348 19.57 -13.68 -1.79
CA GLU A 348 20.77 -13.86 -2.62
C GLU A 348 21.83 -12.76 -2.42
N ASP A 349 21.57 -11.75 -1.58
CA ASP A 349 22.53 -10.67 -1.34
C ASP A 349 23.64 -11.12 -0.36
N ASN A 350 24.59 -11.92 -0.86
CA ASN A 350 25.83 -12.29 -0.15
C ASN A 350 26.71 -11.08 0.24
N LYS A 351 26.29 -9.86 -0.09
CA LYS A 351 27.02 -8.60 0.20
C LYS A 351 26.43 -7.81 1.37
N LEU A 352 25.26 -8.21 1.91
CA LEU A 352 24.64 -7.49 3.01
C LEU A 352 25.34 -7.82 4.33
N ASP A 353 25.90 -6.81 4.98
CA ASP A 353 26.35 -6.91 6.37
C ASP A 353 25.12 -6.86 7.31
N GLU A 354 24.54 -8.04 7.59
CA GLU A 354 23.37 -8.16 8.46
C GLU A 354 23.69 -7.70 9.89
N ALA A 355 24.94 -7.84 10.36
CA ALA A 355 25.34 -7.41 11.69
C ALA A 355 25.38 -5.87 11.79
N ALA A 356 25.85 -5.19 10.74
CA ALA A 356 25.79 -3.74 10.67
C ALA A 356 24.35 -3.22 10.56
N LEU A 357 23.50 -3.89 9.76
CA LEU A 357 22.08 -3.54 9.66
C LEU A 357 21.36 -3.69 11.00
N LYS A 358 21.63 -4.77 11.74
CA LYS A 358 21.05 -4.97 13.10
C LYS A 358 21.47 -3.86 14.06
N ARG A 359 22.71 -3.42 14.03
CA ARG A 359 23.18 -2.30 14.87
C ARG A 359 22.47 -1.01 14.52
N ASP A 360 22.38 -0.65 13.23
CA ASP A 360 21.70 0.57 12.81
C ASP A 360 20.20 0.53 13.16
N LEU A 361 19.56 -0.62 13.05
CA LEU A 361 18.16 -0.79 13.48
C LEU A 361 18.00 -0.69 15.00
N PHE A 362 18.96 -1.23 15.75
CA PHE A 362 18.98 -1.07 17.20
C PHE A 362 19.09 0.41 17.60
N ASP A 363 20.07 1.12 17.03
CA ASP A 363 20.29 2.54 17.28
C ASP A 363 19.05 3.37 16.91
N LEU A 364 18.37 3.00 15.83
CA LEU A 364 17.13 3.64 15.39
C LEU A 364 16.01 3.41 16.41
N ILE A 365 15.83 2.19 16.89
CA ILE A 365 14.79 1.85 17.86
C ILE A 365 15.11 2.50 19.20
N ASP A 366 16.32 2.37 19.70
CA ASP A 366 16.77 2.94 20.99
C ASP A 366 16.59 4.46 21.03
N LYS A 367 16.86 5.14 19.91
CA LYS A 367 16.63 6.59 19.79
C LYS A 367 15.17 7.00 20.07
N TYR A 368 14.21 6.20 19.64
CA TYR A 368 12.78 6.51 19.77
C TYR A 368 12.13 5.86 20.99
N PHE A 369 12.72 4.77 21.49
CA PHE A 369 12.30 4.12 22.72
C PHE A 369 12.77 4.94 23.94
N GLY A 370 11.86 5.30 24.80
CA GLY A 370 12.17 6.16 25.95
C GLY A 370 11.96 7.66 25.73
N MET A 371 11.71 8.10 24.49
CA MET A 371 11.20 9.44 24.27
C MET A 371 9.77 9.56 24.76
N PRO A 372 9.40 10.66 25.45
CA PRO A 372 7.99 10.94 25.72
C PRO A 372 7.19 10.94 24.41
N LEU A 373 6.04 10.26 24.37
CA LEU A 373 5.21 10.06 23.18
C LEU A 373 4.92 11.34 22.38
N LYS A 374 4.85 12.48 23.05
CA LYS A 374 4.65 13.79 22.40
C LYS A 374 5.76 14.22 21.42
N TYR A 375 6.93 13.58 21.48
CA TYR A 375 8.05 13.83 20.56
C TYR A 375 8.18 12.77 19.47
N PHE A 376 7.27 11.79 19.48
CA PHE A 376 7.22 10.75 18.46
C PHE A 376 6.73 11.35 17.14
N ASP A 377 7.55 11.27 16.10
CA ASP A 377 7.24 11.74 14.76
C ASP A 377 7.41 10.57 13.78
N PHE A 378 6.29 9.99 13.34
CA PHE A 378 6.30 8.88 12.40
C PHE A 378 6.93 9.26 11.06
N LYS A 379 6.84 10.53 10.66
CA LYS A 379 7.50 11.05 9.46
C LYS A 379 9.03 10.98 9.60
N GLU A 380 9.57 11.36 10.76
CA GLU A 380 11.01 11.28 11.03
C GLU A 380 11.50 9.83 11.02
N ILE A 381 10.79 8.93 11.71
CA ILE A 381 11.09 7.49 11.75
C ILE A 381 11.05 6.90 10.35
N SER A 382 10.02 7.22 9.56
CA SER A 382 9.92 6.77 8.18
C SER A 382 11.10 7.24 7.34
N GLN A 383 11.54 8.49 7.50
CA GLN A 383 12.71 9.02 6.79
C GLN A 383 14.01 8.31 7.19
N GLU A 384 14.21 7.98 8.47
CA GLU A 384 15.38 7.23 8.91
C GLU A 384 15.33 5.78 8.43
N LEU A 385 14.16 5.16 8.43
CA LEU A 385 13.97 3.85 7.84
C LEU A 385 14.32 3.87 6.33
N PHE A 386 13.88 4.88 5.58
CA PHE A 386 14.24 5.03 4.17
C PHE A 386 15.74 5.27 3.98
N ARG A 387 16.41 6.02 4.86
CA ARG A 387 17.88 6.17 4.84
C ARG A 387 18.58 4.83 5.03
N THR A 388 18.08 4.02 5.97
CA THR A 388 18.61 2.67 6.23
C THR A 388 18.38 1.76 5.02
N VAL A 389 17.17 1.77 4.44
CA VAL A 389 16.85 1.04 3.20
C VAL A 389 17.83 1.43 2.07
N TYR A 390 18.07 2.72 1.90
CA TYR A 390 18.99 3.23 0.88
C TYR A 390 20.46 2.87 1.18
N LYS A 391 20.92 3.05 2.45
CA LYS A 391 22.29 2.75 2.90
C LYS A 391 22.68 1.31 2.62
N TYR A 392 21.75 0.37 2.87
CA TYR A 392 21.98 -1.05 2.70
C TYR A 392 21.48 -1.60 1.35
N ASN A 393 21.09 -0.73 0.43
CA ASN A 393 20.58 -1.11 -0.90
C ASN A 393 19.41 -2.12 -0.82
N LEU A 394 18.54 -1.95 0.16
CA LEU A 394 17.36 -2.79 0.35
C LEU A 394 16.25 -2.41 -0.63
N SER A 395 15.36 -3.34 -0.94
CA SER A 395 14.26 -3.13 -1.87
C SER A 395 12.94 -3.03 -1.12
N LEU A 396 12.36 -1.84 -1.03
CA LEU A 396 11.05 -1.67 -0.39
C LEU A 396 9.93 -1.89 -1.42
N PRO A 397 8.97 -2.81 -1.18
CA PRO A 397 7.81 -2.98 -2.04
C PRO A 397 7.01 -1.68 -2.19
N PRO A 398 6.52 -1.35 -3.41
CA PRO A 398 5.81 -0.09 -3.66
C PRO A 398 4.61 0.16 -2.73
N ASP A 399 3.80 -0.89 -2.46
CA ASP A 399 2.63 -0.76 -1.59
C ASP A 399 3.02 -0.45 -0.13
N LEU A 400 4.19 -0.90 0.35
CA LEU A 400 4.68 -0.54 1.68
C LEU A 400 5.12 0.93 1.73
N THR A 401 5.73 1.43 0.67
CA THR A 401 6.10 2.84 0.56
C THR A 401 4.86 3.73 0.58
N LEU A 402 3.83 3.37 -0.19
CA LEU A 402 2.54 4.06 -0.19
C LEU A 402 1.87 4.02 1.18
N MET A 403 1.92 2.88 1.87
CA MET A 403 1.40 2.73 3.23
C MET A 403 2.09 3.67 4.22
N LEU A 404 3.43 3.72 4.22
CA LEU A 404 4.18 4.60 5.10
C LEU A 404 3.86 6.08 4.84
N LYS A 405 3.75 6.47 3.55
CA LYS A 405 3.30 7.83 3.18
C LYS A 405 1.90 8.12 3.70
N ALA A 406 0.94 7.20 3.50
CA ALA A 406 -0.43 7.39 3.96
C ALA A 406 -0.50 7.60 5.47
N ILE A 407 0.21 6.78 6.26
CA ILE A 407 0.27 6.92 7.72
C ILE A 407 0.91 8.26 8.11
N SER A 408 2.03 8.65 7.49
CA SER A 408 2.70 9.95 7.76
C SER A 408 1.78 11.14 7.41
N THR A 409 1.01 11.05 6.33
CA THR A 409 0.06 12.10 5.94
C THR A 409 -1.07 12.23 6.94
N VAL A 410 -1.61 11.11 7.42
CA VAL A 410 -2.67 11.08 8.44
C VAL A 410 -2.17 11.63 9.78
N GLU A 411 -0.96 11.26 10.20
CA GLU A 411 -0.34 11.81 11.41
C GLU A 411 -0.18 13.33 11.31
N ASN A 412 0.41 13.81 10.21
CA ASN A 412 0.61 15.24 10.00
C ASN A 412 -0.73 16.00 9.99
N THR A 413 -1.76 15.45 9.37
CA THR A 413 -3.12 16.00 9.37
C THR A 413 -3.71 16.01 10.78
N GLY A 414 -3.54 14.92 11.53
CA GLY A 414 -3.97 14.80 12.92
C GLY A 414 -3.33 15.87 13.82
N LYS A 415 -2.02 16.07 13.69
CA LYS A 415 -1.27 17.12 14.45
C LYS A 415 -1.67 18.55 14.08
N GLN A 416 -2.13 18.79 12.84
CA GLN A 416 -2.66 20.08 12.43
C GLN A 416 -4.07 20.35 13.00
N LEU A 417 -4.87 19.30 13.23
CA LEU A 417 -6.20 19.38 13.84
C LEU A 417 -6.11 19.48 15.36
N ASP A 418 -5.28 18.63 15.98
CA ASP A 418 -5.00 18.57 17.42
C ASP A 418 -3.49 18.47 17.65
N PRO A 419 -2.83 19.51 18.19
CA PRO A 419 -1.39 19.48 18.48
C PRO A 419 -0.95 18.39 19.45
N TYR A 420 -1.88 17.80 20.21
CA TYR A 420 -1.62 16.69 21.14
C TYR A 420 -1.95 15.32 20.53
N PHE A 421 -2.33 15.28 19.26
CA PHE A 421 -2.62 14.04 18.58
C PHE A 421 -1.37 13.15 18.51
N ASP A 422 -1.53 11.90 18.95
CA ASP A 422 -0.49 10.87 18.93
C ASP A 422 -0.98 9.62 18.18
N ILE A 423 -0.40 9.39 17.02
CA ILE A 423 -0.75 8.24 16.19
C ILE A 423 -0.32 6.92 16.83
N TYR A 424 0.76 6.91 17.64
CA TYR A 424 1.24 5.70 18.29
C TYR A 424 0.19 5.13 19.26
N THR A 425 -0.42 5.98 20.08
CA THR A 425 -1.50 5.59 20.98
C THR A 425 -2.68 4.99 20.21
N THR A 426 -3.02 5.57 19.06
CA THR A 426 -4.09 5.04 18.19
C THR A 426 -3.69 3.69 17.59
N ILE A 427 -2.44 3.52 17.12
CA ILE A 427 -1.92 2.23 16.63
C ILE A 427 -1.93 1.17 17.72
N GLU A 428 -1.45 1.48 18.92
CA GLU A 428 -1.39 0.56 20.06
C GLU A 428 -2.80 0.08 20.44
N SER A 429 -3.75 1.01 20.56
CA SER A 429 -5.15 0.67 20.85
C SER A 429 -5.77 -0.19 19.76
N PHE A 430 -5.53 0.13 18.49
CA PHE A 430 -6.00 -0.64 17.33
C PHE A 430 -5.44 -2.07 17.32
N ILE A 431 -4.16 -2.24 17.63
CA ILE A 431 -3.52 -3.56 17.73
C ILE A 431 -4.15 -4.36 18.86
N LYS A 432 -4.30 -3.78 20.06
CA LYS A 432 -4.93 -4.44 21.23
C LYS A 432 -6.36 -4.89 20.90
N GLU A 433 -7.17 -4.02 20.31
CA GLU A 433 -8.55 -4.34 19.89
C GLU A 433 -8.58 -5.51 18.88
N ASN A 434 -7.67 -5.52 17.90
CA ASN A 434 -7.58 -6.59 16.91
C ASN A 434 -7.09 -7.92 17.49
N PHE A 435 -6.20 -7.91 18.49
CA PHE A 435 -5.81 -9.11 19.21
C PHE A 435 -6.99 -9.68 20.00
N ILE A 436 -7.74 -8.84 20.71
CA ILE A 436 -8.93 -9.25 21.46
C ILE A 436 -10.00 -9.83 20.53
N LYS A 437 -10.26 -9.20 19.38
CA LYS A 437 -11.18 -9.75 18.36
C LYS A 437 -10.77 -11.15 17.88
N LYS A 438 -9.47 -11.41 17.70
CA LYS A 438 -8.95 -12.73 17.28
C LYS A 438 -9.06 -13.80 18.37
N LEU A 439 -9.12 -13.42 19.64
CA LEU A 439 -9.35 -14.31 20.79
C LEU A 439 -10.84 -14.54 21.05
N SER A 440 -11.74 -13.85 20.38
CA SER A 440 -13.19 -14.01 20.58
C SER A 440 -13.63 -15.43 20.20
N PRO A 441 -14.53 -16.06 20.99
CA PRO A 441 -15.05 -17.40 20.70
C PRO A 441 -15.65 -17.54 19.30
N SER A 442 -16.31 -16.49 18.81
CA SER A 442 -16.89 -16.45 17.46
C SER A 442 -15.85 -16.49 16.34
N TYR A 443 -14.72 -15.83 16.52
CA TYR A 443 -13.61 -15.87 15.55
C TYR A 443 -12.94 -17.24 15.52
N ILE A 444 -12.71 -17.85 16.71
CA ILE A 444 -12.12 -19.19 16.85
C ILE A 444 -13.05 -20.24 16.22
N LEU A 445 -14.36 -20.16 16.46
CA LEU A 445 -15.36 -21.06 15.87
C LEU A 445 -15.44 -20.93 14.34
N ASN A 446 -15.40 -19.71 13.80
CA ASN A 446 -15.44 -19.50 12.36
C ASN A 446 -14.13 -19.94 11.67
N LYS A 447 -12.99 -19.77 12.35
CA LYS A 447 -11.70 -20.26 11.86
C LYS A 447 -11.61 -21.78 11.92
N SER A 448 -12.10 -22.40 13.00
CA SER A 448 -12.12 -23.86 13.13
C SER A 448 -13.02 -24.51 12.06
N LYS A 449 -14.20 -23.93 11.75
CA LYS A 449 -15.04 -24.40 10.63
C LYS A 449 -14.30 -24.37 9.29
N LYS A 450 -13.55 -23.30 9.00
CA LYS A 450 -12.77 -23.16 7.76
C LYS A 450 -11.57 -24.11 7.73
N THR A 451 -10.92 -24.32 8.88
CA THR A 451 -9.79 -25.25 9.02
C THR A 451 -10.25 -26.69 8.94
N ILE A 452 -11.40 -27.03 9.52
CA ILE A 452 -11.99 -28.38 9.43
C ILE A 452 -12.36 -28.70 7.97
N ALA A 453 -12.98 -27.76 7.23
CA ALA A 453 -13.27 -27.96 5.80
C ALA A 453 -11.98 -28.22 4.99
N GLN A 454 -10.92 -27.44 5.23
CA GLN A 454 -9.61 -27.66 4.57
C GLN A 454 -8.93 -28.96 5.03
N SER A 455 -9.16 -29.40 6.26
CA SER A 455 -8.61 -30.68 6.78
C SER A 455 -9.34 -31.90 6.21
N VAL A 456 -10.62 -31.76 5.87
CA VAL A 456 -11.37 -32.81 5.16
C VAL A 456 -10.80 -33.02 3.76
N ASP A 457 -10.54 -31.93 3.01
CA ASP A 457 -9.90 -32.03 1.68
C ASP A 457 -8.49 -32.67 1.74
N ILE A 458 -7.72 -32.41 2.82
CA ILE A 458 -6.41 -33.04 3.06
C ILE A 458 -6.59 -34.50 3.38
N LEU A 459 -7.58 -34.87 4.20
CA LEU A 459 -7.86 -36.26 4.58
C LEU A 459 -8.37 -37.11 3.41
N GLU A 460 -9.13 -36.51 2.48
CA GLU A 460 -9.57 -37.22 1.26
C GLU A 460 -8.41 -37.50 0.29
N ASN A 461 -7.40 -36.60 0.22
CA ASN A 461 -6.25 -36.75 -0.67
C ASN A 461 -5.05 -37.45 -0.07
N LEU A 462 -4.98 -37.58 1.27
CA LEU A 462 -3.89 -38.25 2.00
C LEU A 462 -3.59 -39.70 1.51
N PRO A 463 -4.59 -40.56 1.23
CA PRO A 463 -4.30 -41.89 0.73
C PRO A 463 -3.57 -41.91 -0.60
N ASN A 464 -3.92 -41.00 -1.52
CA ASN A 464 -3.30 -40.89 -2.84
C ASN A 464 -1.88 -40.31 -2.77
N ASP A 465 -1.65 -39.31 -1.90
CA ASP A 465 -0.33 -38.70 -1.74
C ASP A 465 0.66 -39.64 -1.05
N ILE A 466 0.21 -40.41 -0.06
CA ILE A 466 1.02 -41.45 0.59
C ILE A 466 1.34 -42.55 -0.42
N PHE A 467 0.37 -42.97 -1.22
CA PHE A 467 0.57 -44.00 -2.24
C PHE A 467 1.55 -43.57 -3.32
N ASN A 468 1.44 -42.35 -3.76
CA ASN A 468 2.37 -41.70 -4.74
C ASN A 468 3.77 -41.52 -4.14
N PHE A 469 3.89 -41.19 -2.86
CA PHE A 469 5.17 -41.09 -2.14
C PHE A 469 5.85 -42.46 -1.99
N ILE A 470 5.10 -43.47 -1.62
CA ILE A 470 5.61 -44.84 -1.50
C ILE A 470 6.05 -45.38 -2.89
N ASN A 471 5.29 -45.10 -3.95
CA ASN A 471 5.65 -45.51 -5.30
C ASN A 471 6.90 -44.77 -5.80
N LYS A 472 7.05 -43.47 -5.52
CA LYS A 472 8.27 -42.70 -5.83
C LYS A 472 9.51 -43.21 -5.10
N ILE A 473 9.37 -43.75 -3.88
CA ILE A 473 10.47 -44.38 -3.14
C ILE A 473 10.81 -45.75 -3.75
N LYS A 474 9.83 -46.48 -4.26
CA LYS A 474 10.05 -47.76 -4.93
C LYS A 474 10.75 -47.68 -6.27
N ASP A 475 10.52 -46.63 -7.02
CA ASP A 475 11.07 -46.42 -8.38
C ASP A 475 12.45 -45.74 -8.41
N GLN A 476 13.00 -45.34 -7.25
CA GLN A 476 14.36 -44.80 -7.14
C GLN A 476 15.31 -45.79 -6.46
N ASP A 477 15.75 -46.78 -7.22
CA ASP A 477 16.99 -47.52 -6.95
C ASP A 477 18.17 -46.55 -7.12
N SER A 478 18.61 -45.93 -6.04
CA SER A 478 19.93 -45.34 -5.77
C SER A 478 19.93 -44.00 -5.03
N ILE A 479 19.55 -44.02 -3.77
CA ILE A 479 20.13 -43.05 -2.83
C ILE A 479 20.68 -43.83 -1.63
N LYS A 480 21.93 -44.25 -1.72
CA LYS A 480 22.68 -44.76 -0.55
C LYS A 480 23.08 -43.57 0.31
N ILE A 481 22.19 -43.09 1.17
CA ILE A 481 22.55 -42.23 2.29
C ILE A 481 23.21 -43.12 3.32
N LYS A 482 24.53 -43.03 3.46
CA LYS A 482 25.23 -43.60 4.63
C LYS A 482 24.84 -42.79 5.86
N VAL A 483 23.73 -43.16 6.50
CA VAL A 483 23.36 -42.60 7.80
C VAL A 483 24.13 -43.41 8.84
N ASP A 484 24.92 -42.73 9.67
CA ASP A 484 25.61 -43.32 10.79
C ASP A 484 24.61 -43.99 11.74
N LYS A 485 24.97 -45.16 12.26
CA LYS A 485 24.07 -46.02 13.09
C LYS A 485 23.49 -45.25 14.27
N GLU A 486 24.28 -44.36 14.87
CA GLU A 486 23.87 -43.51 15.99
C GLU A 486 22.77 -42.49 15.61
N THR A 487 22.85 -41.93 14.41
CA THR A 487 21.85 -41.00 13.86
C THR A 487 20.57 -41.72 13.47
N GLN A 488 20.67 -42.95 12.95
CA GLN A 488 19.53 -43.79 12.62
C GLN A 488 18.74 -44.20 13.87
N ASP A 489 19.42 -44.55 14.97
CA ASP A 489 18.79 -44.86 16.24
C ASP A 489 18.11 -43.66 16.89
N LYS A 490 18.73 -42.46 16.80
CA LYS A 490 18.13 -41.20 17.28
C LYS A 490 16.87 -40.82 16.50
N ILE A 491 16.89 -40.95 15.16
CA ILE A 491 15.75 -40.69 14.30
C ILE A 491 14.62 -41.68 14.59
N THR A 492 14.93 -42.98 14.69
CA THR A 492 13.94 -44.02 14.98
C THR A 492 13.30 -43.81 16.35
N LYS A 493 14.08 -43.46 17.37
CA LYS A 493 13.59 -43.14 18.72
C LYS A 493 12.71 -41.89 18.71
N SER A 494 13.09 -40.83 17.96
CA SER A 494 12.30 -39.61 17.82
C SER A 494 10.96 -39.85 17.11
N ILE A 495 10.95 -40.62 16.02
CA ILE A 495 9.72 -41.01 15.32
C ILE A 495 8.81 -41.84 16.23
N LYS A 496 9.35 -42.84 16.94
CA LYS A 496 8.59 -43.69 17.86
C LYS A 496 7.93 -42.85 18.97
N ASN A 497 8.66 -41.90 19.54
CA ASN A 497 8.13 -41.00 20.58
C ASN A 497 7.05 -40.05 20.00
N SER A 498 7.23 -39.53 18.80
CA SER A 498 6.24 -38.66 18.13
C SER A 498 4.95 -39.42 17.82
N VAL A 499 5.05 -40.65 17.29
CA VAL A 499 3.88 -41.52 17.04
C VAL A 499 3.14 -41.85 18.33
N LEU A 500 3.87 -42.14 19.41
CA LEU A 500 3.27 -42.43 20.72
C LEU A 500 2.54 -41.20 21.29
N LEU A 501 3.13 -39.98 21.16
CA LEU A 501 2.49 -38.72 21.57
C LEU A 501 1.22 -38.44 20.78
N ILE A 502 1.24 -38.64 19.46
CA ILE A 502 0.07 -38.44 18.60
C ILE A 502 -1.05 -39.42 18.96
N SER A 503 -0.73 -40.72 19.15
CA SER A 503 -1.73 -41.72 19.51
C SER A 503 -2.36 -41.45 20.88
N LEU A 504 -1.56 -41.04 21.87
CA LEU A 504 -2.07 -40.67 23.21
C LEU A 504 -2.95 -39.41 23.14
N SER A 505 -2.60 -38.42 22.29
CA SER A 505 -3.41 -37.21 22.08
C SER A 505 -4.77 -37.54 21.46
N ILE A 506 -4.82 -38.46 20.49
CA ILE A 506 -6.07 -38.90 19.86
C ILE A 506 -6.96 -39.63 20.88
N ILE A 507 -6.38 -40.53 21.72
CA ILE A 507 -7.12 -41.20 22.77
C ILE A 507 -7.69 -40.21 23.78
N MET A 508 -6.89 -39.22 24.18
CA MET A 508 -7.33 -38.17 25.10
C MET A 508 -8.48 -37.33 24.52
N ALA A 509 -8.40 -36.95 23.24
CA ALA A 509 -9.48 -36.26 22.55
C ALA A 509 -10.77 -37.12 22.49
N ALA A 510 -10.67 -38.41 22.22
CA ALA A 510 -11.79 -39.34 22.21
C ALA A 510 -12.45 -39.48 23.59
N VAL A 511 -11.65 -39.52 24.65
CA VAL A 511 -12.15 -39.56 26.05
C VAL A 511 -12.89 -38.26 26.40
N ILE A 512 -12.35 -37.12 26.04
CA ILE A 512 -12.98 -35.79 26.28
C ILE A 512 -14.31 -35.68 25.52
N ILE A 513 -14.34 -36.09 24.25
CA ILE A 513 -15.56 -36.07 23.43
C ILE A 513 -16.62 -37.03 24.03
N SER A 514 -16.21 -38.24 24.39
CA SER A 514 -17.11 -39.22 25.02
C SER A 514 -17.67 -38.73 26.35
N ALA A 515 -16.83 -38.12 27.20
CA ALA A 515 -17.25 -37.48 28.44
C ALA A 515 -18.24 -36.33 28.20
N SER A 516 -18.00 -35.47 27.21
CA SER A 516 -18.86 -34.36 26.86
C SER A 516 -20.23 -34.81 26.35
N VAL A 517 -20.26 -35.82 25.47
CA VAL A 517 -21.52 -36.42 24.98
C VAL A 517 -22.31 -37.05 26.11
N PHE A 518 -21.61 -37.75 27.03
CA PHE A 518 -22.24 -38.44 28.15
C PHE A 518 -22.84 -37.45 29.17
N ILE A 519 -22.17 -36.38 29.48
CA ILE A 519 -22.67 -35.28 30.36
C ILE A 519 -23.95 -34.66 29.79
N ILE A 520 -24.02 -34.49 28.47
CA ILE A 520 -25.20 -33.92 27.80
C ILE A 520 -26.42 -34.88 27.86
N TYR A 521 -26.18 -36.20 27.75
CA TYR A 521 -27.27 -37.15 27.62
C TYR A 521 -27.74 -37.76 28.95
N ASN A 522 -26.94 -37.81 30.04
CA ASN A 522 -27.30 -38.53 31.24
C ASN A 522 -26.71 -37.94 32.54
N GLN A 523 -27.43 -37.00 33.15
CA GLN A 523 -26.97 -36.25 34.33
C GLN A 523 -26.87 -37.07 35.66
N LYS A 524 -27.21 -38.34 35.72
CA LYS A 524 -27.35 -39.06 37.01
C LYS A 524 -26.30 -40.14 37.33
N ASN A 525 -25.45 -40.56 36.40
CA ASN A 525 -24.48 -41.66 36.65
C ASN A 525 -23.07 -41.17 36.94
N TRP A 526 -22.81 -40.74 38.17
CA TRP A 526 -21.50 -40.30 38.66
C TRP A 526 -20.37 -41.33 38.50
N LEU A 527 -20.68 -42.66 38.52
CA LEU A 527 -19.72 -43.73 38.32
C LEU A 527 -19.05 -43.73 36.93
N ILE A 528 -19.77 -43.34 35.90
CA ILE A 528 -19.22 -43.28 34.55
C ILE A 528 -18.34 -42.02 34.39
N ILE A 529 -18.72 -40.92 35.03
CA ILE A 529 -17.88 -39.69 35.10
C ILE A 529 -16.56 -40.00 35.83
N LEU A 530 -16.61 -40.77 36.90
CA LEU A 530 -15.44 -41.23 37.64
C LEU A 530 -14.54 -42.14 36.78
N GLY A 531 -15.13 -43.07 35.99
CA GLY A 531 -14.40 -43.96 35.08
C GLY A 531 -13.70 -43.16 33.94
N LEU A 532 -14.36 -42.17 33.37
CA LEU A 532 -13.75 -41.29 32.36
C LEU A 532 -12.65 -40.38 32.95
N PHE A 533 -12.83 -39.91 34.18
CA PHE A 533 -11.81 -39.13 34.88
C PHE A 533 -10.57 -39.99 35.23
N THR A 534 -10.73 -41.26 35.64
CA THR A 534 -9.61 -42.16 35.89
C THR A 534 -8.84 -42.52 34.63
N THR A 535 -9.53 -42.77 33.50
CA THR A 535 -8.86 -42.97 32.19
C THR A 535 -8.10 -41.76 31.72
N PHE A 536 -8.66 -40.55 31.90
CA PHE A 536 -7.98 -39.28 31.63
C PHE A 536 -6.69 -39.16 32.45
N LEU A 537 -6.75 -39.47 33.73
CA LEU A 537 -5.61 -39.36 34.65
C LEU A 537 -4.50 -40.37 34.30
N ILE A 538 -4.86 -41.59 33.89
CA ILE A 538 -3.92 -42.63 33.43
C ILE A 538 -3.20 -42.16 32.14
N VAL A 539 -3.94 -41.62 31.18
CA VAL A 539 -3.37 -41.09 29.93
C VAL A 539 -2.42 -39.91 30.22
N LEU A 540 -2.78 -39.05 31.15
CA LEU A 540 -1.95 -37.90 31.56
C LEU A 540 -0.65 -38.34 32.23
N VAL A 541 -0.69 -39.39 33.08
CA VAL A 541 0.50 -39.99 33.69
C VAL A 541 1.40 -40.67 32.65
N LEU A 542 0.82 -41.32 31.64
CA LEU A 542 1.57 -41.95 30.55
C LEU A 542 2.25 -40.86 29.66
N LEU A 543 1.56 -39.76 29.38
CA LEU A 543 2.11 -38.60 28.69
C LEU A 543 3.27 -37.96 29.48
N TYR A 544 3.09 -37.77 30.80
CA TYR A 544 4.13 -37.25 31.67
C TYR A 544 5.38 -38.14 31.68
N LYS A 545 5.20 -39.46 31.82
CA LYS A 545 6.32 -40.42 31.74
C LYS A 545 7.01 -40.45 30.37
N SER A 546 6.28 -40.24 29.30
CA SER A 546 6.84 -40.19 27.95
C SER A 546 7.67 -38.90 27.71
N ILE A 547 7.27 -37.77 28.31
CA ILE A 547 7.95 -36.46 28.12
C ILE A 547 9.15 -36.31 29.05
N PHE A 548 9.04 -36.77 30.32
CA PHE A 548 10.03 -36.44 31.35
C PHE A 548 10.95 -37.62 31.75
N LYS A 549 10.82 -38.81 31.13
CA LYS A 549 11.61 -40.01 31.46
C LYS A 549 12.58 -40.42 30.33
N ASN A 550 13.05 -39.41 29.55
CA ASN A 550 14.16 -39.60 28.60
C ASN A 550 15.29 -38.62 28.88
#